data_6e110db1ca3493947cb4c2ee3763065c
#
_entry.id   6e110db1ca3493947cb4c2ee3763065c
#
_cell.length_a   1.000
_cell.length_b   1.000
_cell.length_c   1.000
_cell.angle_alpha   90.00
_cell.angle_beta   90.00
_cell.angle_gamma   90.00
#
_symmetry.space_group_name_H-M   'P 1'
#
loop_
_entity.id
_entity.type
_entity.pdbx_description
1 polymer ?
#
loop_
_entity_poly.entity_id
_entity_poly.type
_entity_poly.pdbx_seq_one_letter_code
_entity_poly.pdbx_strand_id
1 'polypeptide(L)'
;MKAMKRAGTIVISVILWAIILLAALYAFTTMATKDDQNVASILGYTPLVVETDSMKPTFESGDLIFIKKCDTSKLNEGDIITFHTIIDNQYALNTHRIQKIDEANGVRSYTTIGDNNNGIADQHVISDGDIVGKYIGHVSGLGKVMNFLSSSMGFLIVIVLPMLLFFIYQVYNLIMISIRLKKAMAMENAEEIANARIQQEKADQAADEAARAKNEAQAALEEAKRLKEEAEALKAKAEKELKEARKDED
;
A
#
# COMPACT_ATOMS: atom_id res chain seq x y z
N MET A 1 21.02 -4.66 -9.32
CA MET A 1 19.67 -5.19 -9.53
C MET A 1 18.79 -5.16 -8.26
N LYS A 2 19.22 -5.59 -7.07
CA LYS A 2 18.39 -5.54 -5.83
C LYS A 2 18.00 -4.13 -5.38
N ALA A 3 18.90 -3.14 -5.48
CA ALA A 3 18.63 -1.74 -5.11
C ALA A 3 17.58 -1.07 -6.03
N MET A 4 17.66 -1.32 -7.34
CA MET A 4 16.73 -0.79 -8.33
C MET A 4 15.31 -1.36 -8.17
N LYS A 5 15.18 -2.65 -7.78
CA LYS A 5 13.88 -3.25 -7.44
C LYS A 5 13.28 -2.66 -6.16
N ARG A 6 14.10 -2.39 -5.13
CA ARG A 6 13.66 -1.73 -3.89
C ARG A 6 13.22 -0.29 -4.15
N ALA A 7 13.97 0.47 -4.95
CA ALA A 7 13.58 1.83 -5.34
C ALA A 7 12.26 1.85 -6.10
N GLY A 8 12.04 0.93 -7.05
CA GLY A 8 10.76 0.80 -7.76
C GLY A 8 9.58 0.50 -6.82
N THR A 9 9.76 -0.40 -5.86
CA THR A 9 8.70 -0.72 -4.89
C THR A 9 8.37 0.48 -4.00
N ILE A 10 9.36 1.25 -3.57
CA ILE A 10 9.15 2.47 -2.76
C ILE A 10 8.38 3.51 -3.56
N VAL A 11 8.78 3.77 -4.80
CA VAL A 11 8.10 4.73 -5.69
C VAL A 11 6.63 4.33 -5.91
N ILE A 12 6.37 3.07 -6.21
CA ILE A 12 4.99 2.56 -6.39
C ILE A 12 4.19 2.73 -5.09
N SER A 13 4.77 2.42 -3.94
CA SER A 13 4.10 2.59 -2.64
C SER A 13 3.77 4.07 -2.36
N VAL A 14 4.68 5.00 -2.65
CA VAL A 14 4.45 6.44 -2.48
C VAL A 14 3.32 6.93 -3.37
N ILE A 15 3.30 6.52 -4.65
CA ILE A 15 2.22 6.87 -5.59
C ILE A 15 0.87 6.35 -5.08
N LEU A 16 0.82 5.16 -4.56
CA LEU A 16 -0.40 4.58 -3.99
C LEU A 16 -0.91 5.33 -2.77
N TRP A 17 -0.03 5.63 -1.84
CA TRP A 17 -0.40 6.43 -0.68
C TRP A 17 -0.91 7.80 -1.08
N ALA A 18 -0.31 8.41 -2.13
CA ALA A 18 -0.79 9.67 -2.68
C ALA A 18 -2.20 9.53 -3.28
N ILE A 19 -2.48 8.46 -4.03
CA ILE A 19 -3.83 8.19 -4.59
C ILE A 19 -4.85 7.96 -3.48
N ILE A 20 -4.51 7.18 -2.44
CA ILE A 20 -5.39 6.93 -1.29
C ILE A 20 -5.67 8.24 -0.53
N LEU A 21 -4.66 9.09 -0.33
CA LEU A 21 -4.81 10.40 0.31
C LEU A 21 -5.72 11.32 -0.52
N LEU A 22 -5.55 11.35 -1.84
CA LEU A 22 -6.41 12.12 -2.74
C LEU A 22 -7.86 11.60 -2.73
N ALA A 23 -8.06 10.29 -2.75
CA ALA A 23 -9.39 9.69 -2.67
C ALA A 23 -10.05 9.96 -1.30
N ALA A 24 -9.29 9.89 -0.20
CA ALA A 24 -9.77 10.23 1.14
C ALA A 24 -10.10 11.73 1.25
N LEU A 25 -9.27 12.60 0.68
CA LEU A 25 -9.53 14.04 0.63
C LEU A 25 -10.81 14.34 -0.17
N TYR A 26 -10.98 13.68 -1.33
CA TYR A 26 -12.20 13.80 -2.14
C TYR A 26 -13.44 13.33 -1.37
N ALA A 27 -13.38 12.16 -0.73
CA ALA A 27 -14.48 11.65 0.09
C ALA A 27 -14.78 12.59 1.28
N PHE A 28 -13.74 13.11 1.93
CA PHE A 28 -13.89 14.07 3.02
C PHE A 28 -14.54 15.38 2.54
N THR A 29 -14.13 15.91 1.39
CA THR A 29 -14.75 17.13 0.83
C THR A 29 -16.22 16.90 0.46
N THR A 30 -16.59 15.74 -0.10
CA THR A 30 -17.98 15.42 -0.41
C THR A 30 -18.84 15.20 0.85
N MET A 31 -18.25 14.74 1.96
CA MET A 31 -18.94 14.56 3.24
C MET A 31 -19.00 15.85 4.07
N ALA A 32 -17.98 16.69 3.99
CA ALA A 32 -17.93 17.98 4.70
C ALA A 32 -18.88 19.04 4.12
N THR A 33 -19.53 18.76 2.99
CA THR A 33 -20.34 19.70 2.20
C THR A 33 -21.77 19.84 2.70
N LYS A 34 -22.03 19.68 3.98
CA LYS A 34 -23.35 19.98 4.55
C LYS A 34 -23.27 21.20 5.46
N ASP A 35 -22.90 22.33 4.90
CA ASP A 35 -23.20 23.61 5.52
C ASP A 35 -24.57 24.13 5.06
N ASP A 36 -25.21 25.00 5.84
CA ASP A 36 -26.59 25.50 5.65
C ASP A 36 -26.91 26.09 4.26
N GLN A 37 -25.91 26.30 3.43
CA GLN A 37 -26.01 26.85 2.07
C GLN A 37 -25.71 25.84 0.94
N ASN A 38 -25.61 24.53 1.23
CA ASN A 38 -25.42 23.46 0.25
C ASN A 38 -24.12 23.57 -0.60
N VAL A 39 -23.11 24.31 -0.16
CA VAL A 39 -21.87 24.54 -0.91
C VAL A 39 -20.67 24.13 -0.06
N ALA A 40 -19.79 23.28 -0.61
CA ALA A 40 -18.60 22.81 0.08
C ALA A 40 -17.62 23.94 0.36
N SER A 41 -17.32 24.20 1.62
CA SER A 41 -16.34 25.19 2.03
C SER A 41 -15.17 24.52 2.79
N ILE A 42 -13.94 24.85 2.40
CA ILE A 42 -12.73 24.39 3.07
C ILE A 42 -12.01 25.62 3.62
N LEU A 43 -11.91 25.72 4.94
CA LEU A 43 -11.27 26.84 5.64
C LEU A 43 -11.88 28.22 5.26
N GLY A 44 -13.18 28.26 4.94
CA GLY A 44 -13.87 29.49 4.52
C GLY A 44 -13.69 29.85 3.04
N TYR A 45 -13.06 28.98 2.26
CA TYR A 45 -12.92 29.11 0.81
C TYR A 45 -13.77 28.04 0.12
N THR A 46 -14.53 28.43 -0.90
CA THR A 46 -15.36 27.54 -1.69
C THR A 46 -14.85 27.52 -3.12
N PRO A 47 -14.35 26.39 -3.63
CA PRO A 47 -14.03 26.22 -5.04
C PRO A 47 -15.31 25.93 -5.84
N LEU A 48 -15.52 26.60 -6.96
CA LEU A 48 -16.64 26.40 -7.87
C LEU A 48 -16.15 26.29 -9.32
N VAL A 49 -16.71 25.37 -10.07
CA VAL A 49 -16.42 25.25 -11.51
C VAL A 49 -17.33 26.18 -12.28
N VAL A 50 -16.76 26.96 -13.17
CA VAL A 50 -17.51 27.87 -14.04
C VAL A 50 -18.12 27.09 -15.20
N GLU A 51 -19.44 27.18 -15.37
CA GLU A 51 -20.16 26.44 -16.41
C GLU A 51 -20.39 27.28 -17.67
N THR A 52 -20.52 28.59 -17.52
CA THR A 52 -20.90 29.52 -18.62
C THR A 52 -19.85 30.60 -18.85
N ASP A 53 -19.95 31.27 -20.00
CA ASP A 53 -19.06 32.37 -20.40
C ASP A 53 -19.57 33.75 -20.02
N SER A 54 -20.56 33.85 -19.14
CA SER A 54 -21.20 35.12 -18.76
C SER A 54 -20.25 36.15 -18.13
N MET A 55 -19.11 35.69 -17.59
CA MET A 55 -18.12 36.52 -16.91
C MET A 55 -16.86 36.78 -17.74
N LYS A 56 -16.85 36.40 -19.03
CA LYS A 56 -15.72 36.79 -19.92
C LYS A 56 -15.55 38.31 -20.00
N PRO A 57 -14.31 38.82 -20.03
CA PRO A 57 -13.02 38.14 -20.01
C PRO A 57 -12.46 37.86 -18.62
N THR A 58 -13.19 38.13 -17.54
CA THR A 58 -12.69 37.96 -16.15
C THR A 58 -12.35 36.51 -15.83
N PHE A 59 -13.23 35.60 -16.17
CA PHE A 59 -13.04 34.13 -16.18
C PHE A 59 -14.04 33.52 -17.17
N GLU A 60 -13.79 32.26 -17.57
CA GLU A 60 -14.59 31.57 -18.59
C GLU A 60 -14.99 30.16 -18.19
N SER A 61 -15.89 29.56 -19.00
CA SER A 61 -16.32 28.18 -18.82
C SER A 61 -15.15 27.21 -18.75
N GLY A 62 -15.15 26.36 -17.72
CA GLY A 62 -14.09 25.41 -17.42
C GLY A 62 -12.98 25.95 -16.50
N ASP A 63 -13.07 27.19 -16.05
CA ASP A 63 -12.21 27.70 -14.98
C ASP A 63 -12.68 27.22 -13.61
N LEU A 64 -11.78 27.20 -12.64
CA LEU A 64 -12.10 26.99 -11.24
C LEU A 64 -11.97 28.34 -10.52
N ILE A 65 -13.09 28.86 -10.03
CA ILE A 65 -13.10 30.08 -9.21
C ILE A 65 -13.06 29.72 -7.72
N PHE A 66 -12.52 30.64 -6.95
CA PHE A 66 -12.53 30.57 -5.48
C PHE A 66 -13.34 31.74 -4.94
N ILE A 67 -14.30 31.42 -4.08
CA ILE A 67 -15.05 32.42 -3.33
C ILE A 67 -14.76 32.30 -1.85
N LYS A 68 -14.92 33.38 -1.13
CA LYS A 68 -14.78 33.44 0.32
C LYS A 68 -16.03 34.03 0.95
N LYS A 69 -16.53 33.39 2.01
CA LYS A 69 -17.63 33.96 2.81
C LYS A 69 -17.24 35.36 3.28
N CYS A 70 -18.11 36.32 3.10
CA CYS A 70 -17.82 37.71 3.36
C CYS A 70 -18.94 38.38 4.17
N ASP A 71 -18.61 39.49 4.77
CA ASP A 71 -19.57 40.40 5.40
C ASP A 71 -20.22 41.23 4.29
N THR A 72 -21.51 41.03 4.07
CA THR A 72 -22.28 41.69 2.99
C THR A 72 -22.31 43.23 3.14
N SER A 73 -22.19 43.73 4.38
CA SER A 73 -22.10 45.18 4.63
C SER A 73 -20.86 45.85 4.02
N LYS A 74 -19.84 45.06 3.71
CA LYS A 74 -18.57 45.53 3.12
C LYS A 74 -18.50 45.37 1.61
N LEU A 75 -19.54 44.85 0.98
CA LEU A 75 -19.61 44.74 -0.47
C LEU A 75 -19.79 46.11 -1.13
N ASN A 76 -19.16 46.27 -2.26
CA ASN A 76 -19.19 47.49 -3.08
C ASN A 76 -19.63 47.16 -4.51
N GLU A 77 -20.13 48.16 -5.21
CA GLU A 77 -20.33 48.07 -6.65
C GLU A 77 -19.02 47.72 -7.35
N GLY A 78 -19.09 46.83 -8.33
CA GLY A 78 -17.92 46.26 -9.00
C GLY A 78 -17.37 44.96 -8.37
N ASP A 79 -17.74 44.59 -7.13
CA ASP A 79 -17.39 43.31 -6.55
C ASP A 79 -18.08 42.17 -7.28
N ILE A 80 -17.38 41.05 -7.41
CA ILE A 80 -17.97 39.81 -7.98
C ILE A 80 -18.42 38.93 -6.81
N ILE A 81 -19.69 38.51 -6.84
CA ILE A 81 -20.30 37.69 -5.80
C ILE A 81 -20.92 36.43 -6.39
N THR A 82 -20.88 35.36 -5.62
CA THR A 82 -21.66 34.14 -5.87
C THR A 82 -22.88 34.15 -4.98
N PHE A 83 -24.01 33.88 -5.55
CA PHE A 83 -25.30 33.96 -4.88
C PHE A 83 -26.29 32.91 -5.41
N HIS A 84 -27.29 32.61 -4.60
CA HIS A 84 -28.40 31.77 -5.00
C HIS A 84 -29.41 32.58 -5.80
N THR A 85 -29.88 32.03 -6.90
CA THR A 85 -30.93 32.63 -7.74
C THR A 85 -31.75 31.56 -8.44
N ILE A 86 -32.75 31.98 -9.20
CA ILE A 86 -33.57 31.09 -10.04
C ILE A 86 -33.12 31.24 -11.49
N ILE A 87 -32.58 30.15 -12.05
CA ILE A 87 -32.23 30.04 -13.48
C ILE A 87 -33.06 28.92 -14.08
N ASP A 88 -33.74 29.20 -15.17
CA ASP A 88 -34.64 28.21 -15.85
C ASP A 88 -35.62 27.48 -14.90
N ASN A 89 -36.20 28.26 -13.99
CA ASN A 89 -37.14 27.77 -12.98
C ASN A 89 -36.54 26.78 -11.96
N GLN A 90 -35.20 26.75 -11.82
CA GLN A 90 -34.47 25.94 -10.86
C GLN A 90 -33.63 26.82 -9.94
N TYR A 91 -33.53 26.43 -8.66
CA TYR A 91 -32.66 27.07 -7.70
C TYR A 91 -31.20 26.70 -8.00
N ALA A 92 -30.39 27.70 -8.33
CA ALA A 92 -29.04 27.52 -8.80
C ALA A 92 -28.09 28.59 -8.23
N LEU A 93 -26.81 28.31 -8.29
CA LEU A 93 -25.75 29.29 -8.00
C LEU A 93 -25.43 30.08 -9.26
N ASN A 94 -25.31 31.40 -9.11
CA ASN A 94 -24.77 32.29 -10.14
C ASN A 94 -23.59 33.11 -9.59
N THR A 95 -22.67 33.50 -10.46
CA THR A 95 -21.52 34.34 -10.08
C THR A 95 -21.43 35.52 -11.05
N HIS A 96 -21.82 36.68 -10.59
CA HIS A 96 -21.85 37.90 -11.40
C HIS A 96 -21.29 39.11 -10.64
N ARG A 97 -21.09 40.20 -11.32
CA ARG A 97 -20.61 41.47 -10.77
C ARG A 97 -21.76 42.31 -10.24
N ILE A 98 -21.58 42.91 -9.07
CA ILE A 98 -22.51 43.91 -8.54
C ILE A 98 -22.46 45.15 -9.43
N GLN A 99 -23.55 45.44 -10.08
CA GLN A 99 -23.73 46.65 -10.89
C GLN A 99 -24.22 47.84 -10.05
N LYS A 100 -25.16 47.55 -9.10
CA LYS A 100 -25.76 48.57 -8.26
C LYS A 100 -26.14 47.99 -6.90
N ILE A 101 -25.98 48.78 -5.86
CA ILE A 101 -26.44 48.50 -4.51
C ILE A 101 -27.51 49.53 -4.12
N ASP A 102 -28.71 49.09 -3.82
CA ASP A 102 -29.78 49.91 -3.26
C ASP A 102 -29.95 49.57 -1.78
N GLU A 103 -30.12 50.59 -0.95
CA GLU A 103 -30.39 50.42 0.47
C GLU A 103 -31.68 51.15 0.87
N ALA A 104 -32.62 50.39 1.43
CA ALA A 104 -33.87 50.94 1.90
C ALA A 104 -34.22 50.36 3.27
N ASN A 105 -34.49 51.21 4.24
CA ASN A 105 -34.87 50.80 5.61
C ASN A 105 -33.80 49.87 6.28
N GLY A 106 -32.52 50.04 5.96
CA GLY A 106 -31.44 49.17 6.51
C GLY A 106 -31.32 47.80 5.83
N VAL A 107 -32.04 47.55 4.77
CA VAL A 107 -31.95 46.33 3.93
C VAL A 107 -31.23 46.66 2.64
N ARG A 108 -30.20 45.94 2.34
CA ARG A 108 -29.45 46.07 1.09
C ARG A 108 -29.94 45.09 0.03
N SER A 109 -30.00 45.56 -1.18
CA SER A 109 -30.35 44.75 -2.35
C SER A 109 -29.34 45.01 -3.47
N TYR A 110 -29.07 43.97 -4.25
CA TYR A 110 -27.99 44.00 -5.23
C TYR A 110 -28.52 43.66 -6.62
N THR A 111 -28.29 44.57 -7.56
CA THR A 111 -28.49 44.31 -8.99
C THR A 111 -27.17 43.78 -9.53
N THR A 112 -27.14 42.65 -10.16
CA THR A 112 -25.92 42.01 -10.69
C THR A 112 -25.94 41.96 -12.22
N ILE A 113 -24.75 41.78 -12.80
CA ILE A 113 -24.56 41.72 -14.25
C ILE A 113 -23.39 40.80 -14.57
N GLY A 114 -23.52 39.94 -15.58
CA GLY A 114 -22.39 39.23 -16.17
C GLY A 114 -21.53 40.17 -17.03
N ASP A 115 -20.21 40.05 -16.91
CA ASP A 115 -19.27 40.91 -17.68
C ASP A 115 -19.45 40.78 -19.20
N ASN A 116 -19.98 39.61 -19.67
CA ASN A 116 -20.24 39.34 -21.09
C ASN A 116 -21.74 39.42 -21.47
N ASN A 117 -22.57 40.01 -20.65
CA ASN A 117 -24.02 40.07 -20.88
C ASN A 117 -24.48 41.29 -21.67
N ASN A 118 -23.62 41.92 -22.46
CA ASN A 118 -23.91 43.06 -23.30
C ASN A 118 -24.58 44.27 -22.57
N GLY A 119 -24.27 44.45 -21.29
CA GLY A 119 -24.84 45.51 -20.47
C GLY A 119 -26.23 45.21 -19.90
N ILE A 120 -26.75 44.01 -20.10
CA ILE A 120 -28.06 43.61 -19.59
C ILE A 120 -27.90 43.03 -18.16
N ALA A 121 -28.51 43.74 -17.20
CA ALA A 121 -28.52 43.28 -15.80
C ALA A 121 -29.38 42.04 -15.59
N ASP A 122 -29.10 41.31 -14.52
CA ASP A 122 -29.90 40.13 -14.13
C ASP A 122 -31.32 40.55 -13.72
N GLN A 123 -32.29 39.70 -14.03
CA GLN A 123 -33.68 40.03 -13.80
C GLN A 123 -34.06 39.99 -12.31
N HIS A 124 -33.36 39.20 -11.53
CA HIS A 124 -33.62 39.01 -10.12
C HIS A 124 -32.69 39.85 -9.26
N VAL A 125 -33.27 40.66 -8.40
CA VAL A 125 -32.54 41.43 -7.38
C VAL A 125 -32.18 40.52 -6.23
N ILE A 126 -30.94 40.56 -5.79
CA ILE A 126 -30.36 39.68 -4.77
C ILE A 126 -30.39 40.38 -3.42
N SER A 127 -30.70 39.63 -2.35
CA SER A 127 -30.63 40.09 -0.97
C SER A 127 -29.35 39.59 -0.26
N ASP A 128 -29.06 40.15 0.91
CA ASP A 128 -27.91 39.67 1.74
C ASP A 128 -27.96 38.17 2.02
N GLY A 129 -29.15 37.60 2.20
CA GLY A 129 -29.34 36.18 2.50
C GLY A 129 -29.03 35.23 1.34
N ASP A 130 -29.06 35.75 0.12
CA ASP A 130 -28.80 34.95 -1.09
C ASP A 130 -27.29 34.82 -1.38
N ILE A 131 -26.48 35.68 -0.77
CA ILE A 131 -25.05 35.75 -1.07
C ILE A 131 -24.28 34.67 -0.35
N VAL A 132 -23.59 33.82 -1.11
CA VAL A 132 -22.73 32.74 -0.62
C VAL A 132 -21.33 33.24 -0.31
N GLY A 133 -20.77 34.10 -1.17
CA GLY A 133 -19.45 34.66 -0.94
C GLY A 133 -18.96 35.61 -2.05
N LYS A 134 -17.83 36.25 -1.78
CA LYS A 134 -17.16 37.12 -2.71
C LYS A 134 -16.05 36.39 -3.46
N TYR A 135 -15.95 36.60 -4.75
CA TYR A 135 -14.87 36.07 -5.60
C TYR A 135 -13.52 36.64 -5.15
N ILE A 136 -12.50 35.80 -5.12
CA ILE A 136 -11.13 36.15 -4.72
C ILE A 136 -10.08 35.82 -5.77
N GLY A 137 -10.41 34.95 -6.73
CA GLY A 137 -9.50 34.55 -7.79
C GLY A 137 -9.96 33.31 -8.54
N HIS A 138 -9.26 32.95 -9.61
CA HIS A 138 -9.54 31.76 -10.40
C HIS A 138 -8.24 31.09 -10.88
N VAL A 139 -8.36 29.82 -11.30
CA VAL A 139 -7.32 29.08 -12.02
C VAL A 139 -7.91 28.60 -13.33
N SER A 140 -7.37 29.10 -14.44
CA SER A 140 -7.88 28.76 -15.76
C SER A 140 -7.74 27.30 -16.11
N GLY A 141 -8.79 26.72 -16.66
CA GLY A 141 -8.85 25.35 -17.14
C GLY A 141 -8.87 24.26 -16.05
N LEU A 142 -8.67 24.61 -14.78
CA LEU A 142 -8.66 23.63 -13.68
C LEU A 142 -10.06 23.05 -13.43
N GLY A 143 -11.12 23.79 -13.72
CA GLY A 143 -12.50 23.30 -13.66
C GLY A 143 -12.74 22.15 -14.63
N LYS A 144 -12.15 22.16 -15.84
CA LYS A 144 -12.23 21.04 -16.79
C LYS A 144 -11.62 19.75 -16.20
N VAL A 145 -10.50 19.87 -15.51
CA VAL A 145 -9.85 18.76 -14.82
C VAL A 145 -10.75 18.23 -13.70
N MET A 146 -11.33 19.12 -12.89
CA MET A 146 -12.25 18.77 -11.82
C MET A 146 -13.50 18.05 -12.36
N ASN A 147 -14.11 18.58 -13.43
CA ASN A 147 -15.26 17.95 -14.08
C ASN A 147 -14.90 16.57 -14.65
N PHE A 148 -13.73 16.42 -15.27
CA PHE A 148 -13.25 15.11 -15.72
C PHE A 148 -13.10 14.14 -14.55
N LEU A 149 -12.42 14.53 -13.47
CA LEU A 149 -12.21 13.69 -12.30
C LEU A 149 -13.53 13.30 -11.61
N SER A 150 -14.53 14.20 -11.61
CA SER A 150 -15.85 13.96 -11.06
C SER A 150 -16.75 13.12 -11.97
N SER A 151 -16.38 12.96 -13.24
CA SER A 151 -17.12 12.12 -14.18
C SER A 151 -16.89 10.64 -13.91
N SER A 152 -17.86 9.78 -14.24
CA SER A 152 -17.75 8.33 -14.09
C SER A 152 -16.54 7.76 -14.84
N MET A 153 -16.21 8.29 -16.02
CA MET A 153 -15.04 7.87 -16.81
C MET A 153 -13.73 8.33 -16.19
N GLY A 154 -13.65 9.58 -15.74
CA GLY A 154 -12.47 10.11 -15.07
C GLY A 154 -12.16 9.36 -13.77
N PHE A 155 -13.17 9.12 -12.94
CA PHE A 155 -13.05 8.31 -11.73
C PHE A 155 -12.53 6.89 -12.04
N LEU A 156 -13.12 6.24 -13.07
CA LEU A 156 -12.69 4.90 -13.48
C LEU A 156 -11.22 4.88 -13.92
N ILE A 157 -10.81 5.84 -14.78
CA ILE A 157 -9.46 5.85 -15.37
C ILE A 157 -8.41 6.28 -14.34
N VAL A 158 -8.71 7.29 -13.52
CA VAL A 158 -7.71 7.90 -12.63
C VAL A 158 -7.61 7.19 -11.28
N ILE A 159 -8.71 6.61 -10.79
CA ILE A 159 -8.75 5.98 -9.48
C ILE A 159 -8.86 4.46 -9.58
N VAL A 160 -9.88 3.94 -10.26
CA VAL A 160 -10.17 2.50 -10.26
C VAL A 160 -9.14 1.71 -11.04
N LEU A 161 -8.75 2.17 -12.23
CA LEU A 161 -7.80 1.45 -13.10
C LEU A 161 -6.40 1.32 -12.45
N PRO A 162 -5.77 2.36 -11.90
CA PRO A 162 -4.50 2.23 -11.20
C PRO A 162 -4.59 1.33 -9.96
N MET A 163 -5.68 1.40 -9.19
CA MET A 163 -5.90 0.51 -8.06
C MET A 163 -6.02 -0.95 -8.49
N LEU A 164 -6.73 -1.23 -9.57
CA LEU A 164 -6.87 -2.59 -10.12
C LEU A 164 -5.51 -3.14 -10.58
N LEU A 165 -4.76 -2.36 -11.35
CA LEU A 165 -3.42 -2.74 -11.81
C LEU A 165 -2.48 -3.02 -10.63
N PHE A 166 -2.55 -2.19 -9.61
CA PHE A 166 -1.77 -2.42 -8.39
C PHE A 166 -2.21 -3.69 -7.66
N PHE A 167 -3.50 -3.94 -7.53
CA PHE A 167 -3.99 -5.16 -6.92
C PHE A 167 -3.48 -6.41 -7.65
N ILE A 168 -3.56 -6.42 -8.98
CA ILE A 168 -3.01 -7.49 -9.82
C ILE A 168 -1.50 -7.67 -9.58
N TYR A 169 -0.76 -6.57 -9.51
CA TYR A 169 0.68 -6.60 -9.21
C TYR A 169 0.96 -7.19 -7.81
N GLN A 170 0.18 -6.84 -6.80
CA GLN A 170 0.33 -7.40 -5.45
C GLN A 170 0.03 -8.89 -5.40
N VAL A 171 -1.03 -9.34 -6.07
CA VAL A 171 -1.36 -10.77 -6.19
C VAL A 171 -0.22 -11.52 -6.88
N TYR A 172 0.31 -10.99 -7.98
CA TYR A 172 1.47 -11.57 -8.66
C TYR A 172 2.69 -11.69 -7.72
N ASN A 173 3.02 -10.64 -6.97
CA ASN A 173 4.12 -10.67 -6.01
C ASN A 173 3.90 -11.71 -4.91
N LEU A 174 2.68 -11.83 -4.38
CA LEU A 174 2.34 -12.81 -3.35
C LEU A 174 2.57 -14.23 -3.86
N ILE A 175 2.11 -14.54 -5.08
CA ILE A 175 2.31 -15.85 -5.74
C ILE A 175 3.81 -16.13 -5.91
N MET A 176 4.58 -15.16 -6.39
CA MET A 176 6.03 -15.32 -6.60
C MET A 176 6.79 -15.52 -5.29
N ILE A 177 6.41 -14.84 -4.21
CA ILE A 177 6.99 -15.05 -2.88
C ILE A 177 6.65 -16.45 -2.37
N SER A 178 5.41 -16.89 -2.53
CA SER A 178 4.97 -18.24 -2.12
C SER A 178 5.75 -19.34 -2.84
N ILE A 179 5.94 -19.21 -4.15
CA ILE A 179 6.73 -20.16 -4.95
C ILE A 179 8.19 -20.19 -4.47
N ARG A 180 8.81 -19.02 -4.23
CA ARG A 180 10.19 -18.92 -3.74
C ARG A 180 10.35 -19.55 -2.35
N LEU A 181 9.39 -19.32 -1.46
CA LEU A 181 9.40 -19.90 -0.12
C LEU A 181 9.28 -21.42 -0.16
N LYS A 182 8.35 -21.96 -0.97
CA LYS A 182 8.22 -23.40 -1.19
C LYS A 182 9.51 -24.02 -1.74
N LYS A 183 10.17 -23.36 -2.70
CA LYS A 183 11.45 -23.82 -3.24
C LYS A 183 12.57 -23.81 -2.21
N ALA A 184 12.65 -22.77 -1.37
CA ALA A 184 13.64 -22.68 -0.31
C ALA A 184 13.44 -23.78 0.74
N MET A 185 12.21 -24.02 1.20
CA MET A 185 11.88 -25.11 2.13
C MET A 185 12.18 -26.49 1.53
N ALA A 186 11.89 -26.70 0.25
CA ALA A 186 12.19 -27.98 -0.42
C ALA A 186 13.71 -28.22 -0.51
N MET A 187 14.51 -27.19 -0.72
CA MET A 187 15.98 -27.30 -0.73
C MET A 187 16.52 -27.60 0.69
N GLU A 188 16.02 -26.89 1.69
CA GLU A 188 16.41 -27.12 3.10
C GLU A 188 16.07 -28.54 3.56
N ASN A 189 14.87 -29.03 3.29
CA ASN A 189 14.47 -30.41 3.58
C ASN A 189 15.33 -31.45 2.84
N ALA A 190 15.69 -31.19 1.57
CA ALA A 190 16.56 -32.08 0.81
C ALA A 190 17.97 -32.15 1.39
N GLU A 191 18.52 -31.02 1.86
CA GLU A 191 19.81 -30.96 2.53
C GLU A 191 19.78 -31.69 3.89
N GLU A 192 18.72 -31.51 4.67
CA GLU A 192 18.53 -32.21 5.94
C GLU A 192 18.46 -33.73 5.76
N ILE A 193 17.70 -34.21 4.77
CA ILE A 193 17.60 -35.63 4.41
C ILE A 193 18.97 -36.18 3.98
N ALA A 194 19.70 -35.43 3.16
CA ALA A 194 21.04 -35.83 2.71
C ALA A 194 22.01 -35.95 3.88
N ASN A 195 22.01 -34.99 4.80
CA ASN A 195 22.83 -35.01 5.99
C ASN A 195 22.48 -36.19 6.94
N ALA A 196 21.18 -36.47 7.12
CA ALA A 196 20.73 -37.59 7.90
C ALA A 196 21.18 -38.94 7.31
N ARG A 197 21.14 -39.12 5.98
CA ARG A 197 21.67 -40.29 5.28
C ARG A 197 23.17 -40.47 5.49
N ILE A 198 23.95 -39.42 5.36
CA ILE A 198 25.41 -39.48 5.61
C ILE A 198 25.70 -39.87 7.05
N GLN A 199 24.95 -39.37 8.02
CA GLN A 199 25.12 -39.76 9.42
C GLN A 199 24.76 -41.23 9.67
N GLN A 200 23.69 -41.70 9.06
CA GLN A 200 23.29 -43.08 9.15
C GLN A 200 24.34 -44.03 8.54
N GLU A 201 24.84 -43.72 7.36
CA GLU A 201 25.91 -44.49 6.71
C GLU A 201 27.19 -44.57 7.54
N LYS A 202 27.60 -43.46 8.19
CA LYS A 202 28.75 -43.45 9.13
C LYS A 202 28.48 -44.27 10.35
N ALA A 203 27.25 -44.27 10.89
CA ALA A 203 26.89 -45.07 12.03
C ALA A 203 26.88 -46.61 11.69
N ASP A 204 26.38 -46.95 10.49
CA ASP A 204 26.38 -48.32 10.00
C ASP A 204 27.84 -48.86 9.78
N GLN A 205 28.71 -48.02 9.19
CA GLN A 205 30.14 -48.33 9.03
C GLN A 205 30.85 -48.54 10.38
N ALA A 206 30.59 -47.64 11.35
CA ALA A 206 31.15 -47.77 12.70
C ALA A 206 30.63 -49.04 13.43
N ALA A 207 29.41 -49.41 13.23
CA ALA A 207 28.80 -50.65 13.78
C ALA A 207 29.48 -51.89 13.17
N ASP A 208 29.69 -51.90 11.84
CA ASP A 208 30.38 -52.99 11.15
C ASP A 208 31.85 -53.14 11.60
N GLU A 209 32.57 -52.02 11.74
CA GLU A 209 33.92 -52.03 12.26
C GLU A 209 33.99 -52.56 13.70
N ALA A 210 33.06 -52.11 14.56
CA ALA A 210 32.98 -52.60 15.93
C ALA A 210 32.62 -54.10 15.99
N ALA A 211 31.77 -54.60 15.10
CA ALA A 211 31.44 -56.01 14.98
C ALA A 211 32.65 -56.84 14.55
N ARG A 212 33.44 -56.38 13.57
CA ARG A 212 34.71 -57.03 13.13
C ARG A 212 35.74 -57.07 14.24
N ALA A 213 36.00 -55.93 14.92
CA ALA A 213 36.92 -55.85 16.03
C ALA A 213 36.50 -56.82 17.19
N LYS A 214 35.21 -56.93 17.47
CA LYS A 214 34.69 -57.87 18.46
C LYS A 214 34.95 -59.32 18.07
N ASN A 215 34.72 -59.68 16.81
CA ASN A 215 34.96 -61.04 16.30
C ASN A 215 36.47 -61.37 16.32
N GLU A 216 37.33 -60.45 15.93
CA GLU A 216 38.79 -60.61 16.00
C GLU A 216 39.27 -60.82 17.47
N ALA A 217 38.72 -60.00 18.38
CA ALA A 217 39.07 -60.13 19.81
C ALA A 217 38.58 -61.46 20.39
N GLN A 218 37.41 -61.95 19.96
CA GLN A 218 36.94 -63.28 20.37
C GLN A 218 37.81 -64.42 19.81
N ALA A 219 38.20 -64.36 18.55
CA ALA A 219 39.07 -65.32 17.92
C ALA A 219 40.47 -65.34 18.61
N ALA A 220 41.04 -64.17 18.90
CA ALA A 220 42.30 -64.09 19.65
C ALA A 220 42.19 -64.63 21.07
N LEU A 221 41.03 -64.45 21.73
CA LEU A 221 40.82 -65.01 23.07
C LEU A 221 40.69 -66.55 23.04
N GLU A 222 40.05 -67.10 22.02
CA GLU A 222 39.98 -68.56 21.85
C GLU A 222 41.38 -69.15 21.52
N GLU A 223 42.10 -68.52 20.67
CA GLU A 223 43.49 -68.94 20.37
C GLU A 223 44.39 -68.88 21.61
N ALA A 224 44.29 -67.84 22.41
CA ALA A 224 45.02 -67.72 23.67
C ALA A 224 44.63 -68.80 24.68
N LYS A 225 43.35 -69.19 24.77
CA LYS A 225 42.91 -70.30 25.61
C LYS A 225 43.50 -71.63 25.13
N ARG A 226 43.45 -71.89 23.83
CA ARG A 226 43.99 -73.13 23.25
C ARG A 226 45.52 -73.21 23.45
N LEU A 227 46.26 -72.18 23.27
CA LEU A 227 47.73 -72.15 23.57
C LEU A 227 48.01 -72.39 25.04
N LYS A 228 47.18 -71.82 25.92
CA LYS A 228 47.31 -72.11 27.38
C LYS A 228 47.05 -73.56 27.73
N GLU A 229 46.02 -74.20 27.21
CA GLU A 229 45.73 -75.63 27.40
C GLU A 229 46.86 -76.46 26.84
N GLU A 230 47.41 -76.17 25.68
CA GLU A 230 48.54 -76.81 25.07
C GLU A 230 49.80 -76.69 25.92
N ALA A 231 50.10 -75.54 26.46
CA ALA A 231 51.20 -75.29 27.38
C ALA A 231 51.04 -76.00 28.69
N GLU A 232 49.82 -76.09 29.26
CA GLU A 232 49.53 -76.88 30.48
C GLU A 232 49.70 -78.40 30.23
N ALA A 233 49.26 -78.89 29.06
CA ALA A 233 49.47 -80.28 28.67
C ALA A 233 50.95 -80.63 28.49
N LEU A 234 51.72 -79.78 27.84
CA LEU A 234 53.17 -79.90 27.68
C LEU A 234 53.87 -79.91 29.05
N LYS A 235 53.45 -79.05 29.96
CA LYS A 235 54.04 -78.98 31.32
C LYS A 235 53.72 -80.25 32.11
N ALA A 236 52.49 -80.76 32.04
CA ALA A 236 52.10 -82.02 32.68
C ALA A 236 52.87 -83.22 32.11
N LYS A 237 53.17 -83.21 30.80
CA LYS A 237 53.97 -84.23 30.13
C LYS A 237 55.40 -84.21 30.57
N ALA A 238 56.05 -83.01 30.63
CA ALA A 238 57.37 -82.77 31.09
C ALA A 238 57.54 -83.19 32.60
N GLU A 239 56.58 -82.86 33.46
CA GLU A 239 56.57 -83.30 34.86
C GLU A 239 56.44 -84.84 35.00
N LYS A 240 55.72 -85.46 34.10
CA LYS A 240 55.60 -86.98 34.11
C LYS A 240 56.87 -87.61 33.65
N GLU A 241 57.56 -87.14 32.59
CA GLU A 241 58.80 -87.56 32.12
C GLU A 241 59.96 -87.35 33.17
N LEU A 242 59.87 -86.21 33.87
CA LEU A 242 60.84 -85.95 34.97
C LEU A 242 60.65 -86.90 36.17
N LYS A 243 59.39 -87.27 36.49
CA LYS A 243 59.08 -88.26 37.53
C LYS A 243 59.49 -89.67 37.14
N GLU A 244 59.40 -90.05 35.86
CA GLU A 244 59.84 -91.32 35.33
C GLU A 244 61.40 -91.41 35.35
N ALA A 245 62.07 -90.34 34.85
CA ALA A 245 63.52 -90.33 34.91
C ALA A 245 64.13 -90.37 36.33
N ARG A 246 63.44 -89.84 37.34
CA ARG A 246 63.90 -89.99 38.77
C ARG A 246 63.63 -91.35 39.35
N LYS A 247 62.75 -92.17 38.75
CA LYS A 247 62.55 -93.58 39.22
C LYS A 247 63.59 -94.54 38.67
N ASP A 248 64.27 -94.23 37.60
CA ASP A 248 65.34 -95.01 36.98
C ASP A 248 66.73 -94.73 37.56
N GLU A 249 66.86 -93.74 38.49
CA GLU A 249 68.12 -93.40 39.21
C GLU A 249 68.22 -93.96 40.65
N ASP A 250 67.10 -94.61 41.18
CA ASP A 250 67.11 -95.34 42.49
C ASP A 250 67.13 -96.84 42.24
#